data_de6267edd9b44e937412d7c28346c35a
#
_entry.id   de6267edd9b44e937412d7c28346c35a
#
_cell.length_a   1.000
_cell.length_b   1.000
_cell.length_c   1.000
_cell.angle_alpha   90.00
_cell.angle_beta   90.00
_cell.angle_gamma   90.00
#
_symmetry.space_group_name_H-M   'P 1'
#
loop_
_entity.id
_entity.type
_entity.pdbx_description
1 polymer ?
#
loop_
_entity_poly.entity_id
_entity_poly.type
_entity_poly.pdbx_seq_one_letter_code
_entity_poly.pdbx_strand_id
1 'polypeptide(L)'
;YGSIGDDPATGIGVRTVDTSASFAIPLGSMDNVISITPYFRADLLEAAAIFDVPDSVYDTGVKMFWRRPISERLGSMILVTPSVRSDFQTSDNAFRLFGLGLLTWQWVPKTLSVSGGVVYTGRHDFPVLPAMGLLWTPSPLWKYDIQFPSPRISYRLAKSGSEHETWGYVSGVFGGNTWAVKRTGGVADELTLSDLRLVFGLEHLQPQNRSVFVEAGYVFNRSIEYTNTGFQQDLDAAMMLRMGVAF
;
A
#
# COMPACT_ATOMS: atom_id res chain seq x y z
N TYR A 1 -13.01 1.21 0.11
CA TYR A 1 -13.49 0.16 1.02
C TYR A 1 -12.86 -1.18 0.70
N GLY A 2 -12.45 -1.89 1.73
CA GLY A 2 -11.90 -3.24 1.63
C GLY A 2 -12.36 -4.11 2.79
N SER A 3 -12.43 -5.43 2.57
CA SER A 3 -12.74 -6.39 3.61
C SER A 3 -11.86 -7.63 3.44
N ILE A 4 -11.28 -8.10 4.52
CA ILE A 4 -10.67 -9.41 4.66
C ILE A 4 -11.59 -10.19 5.58
N GLY A 5 -12.28 -11.19 5.01
CA GLY A 5 -13.19 -12.05 5.78
C GLY A 5 -12.41 -13.12 6.52
N ASP A 6 -12.79 -13.39 7.77
CA ASP A 6 -12.27 -14.48 8.57
C ASP A 6 -13.35 -14.97 9.52
N ASP A 7 -13.18 -16.16 10.09
CA ASP A 7 -14.04 -16.64 11.19
C ASP A 7 -13.68 -15.83 12.45
N PRO A 8 -14.57 -14.99 12.98
CA PRO A 8 -14.28 -14.20 14.17
C PRO A 8 -14.05 -15.03 15.43
N ALA A 9 -14.32 -16.33 15.41
CA ALA A 9 -14.05 -17.23 16.52
C ALA A 9 -12.58 -17.71 16.57
N THR A 10 -11.89 -17.77 15.43
CA THR A 10 -10.55 -18.34 15.33
C THR A 10 -9.55 -17.44 14.61
N GLY A 11 -10.01 -16.37 13.99
CA GLY A 11 -9.19 -15.47 13.17
C GLY A 11 -9.44 -14.00 13.46
N ILE A 12 -8.96 -13.16 12.56
CA ILE A 12 -9.14 -11.70 12.59
C ILE A 12 -9.68 -11.25 11.25
N GLY A 13 -10.92 -10.79 11.22
CA GLY A 13 -11.54 -10.07 10.11
C GLY A 13 -11.12 -8.60 10.15
N VAL A 14 -10.93 -8.00 8.97
CA VAL A 14 -10.55 -6.58 8.85
C VAL A 14 -11.45 -5.91 7.83
N ARG A 15 -12.14 -4.84 8.22
CA ARG A 15 -12.86 -3.94 7.31
C ARG A 15 -12.15 -2.62 7.24
N THR A 16 -11.74 -2.21 6.04
CA THR A 16 -10.97 -1.00 5.81
C THR A 16 -11.80 0.06 5.10
N VAL A 17 -11.73 1.28 5.58
CA VAL A 17 -12.17 2.48 4.88
C VAL A 17 -10.99 3.43 4.79
N ASP A 18 -10.64 3.86 3.58
CA ASP A 18 -9.58 4.83 3.38
C ASP A 18 -10.02 5.98 2.45
N THR A 19 -9.49 7.16 2.71
CA THR A 19 -9.68 8.36 1.91
C THR A 19 -8.39 9.15 1.83
N SER A 20 -8.18 9.79 0.69
CA SER A 20 -7.03 10.67 0.48
C SER A 20 -7.35 11.75 -0.54
N ALA A 21 -6.61 12.86 -0.46
CA ALA A 21 -6.68 13.93 -1.45
C ALA A 21 -5.27 14.30 -1.90
N SER A 22 -5.01 14.28 -3.21
CA SER A 22 -3.68 14.54 -3.76
C SER A 22 -3.62 15.92 -4.41
N PHE A 23 -2.62 16.69 -4.03
CA PHE A 23 -2.30 17.99 -4.59
C PHE A 23 -0.96 17.88 -5.30
N ALA A 24 -0.93 18.07 -6.61
CA ALA A 24 0.29 17.98 -7.43
C ALA A 24 0.68 19.36 -7.95
N ILE A 25 1.96 19.72 -7.78
CA ILE A 25 2.54 20.98 -8.20
C ILE A 25 3.69 20.69 -9.15
N PRO A 26 3.55 21.04 -10.45
CA PRO A 26 4.65 20.92 -11.40
C PRO A 26 5.72 22.01 -11.14
N LEU A 27 6.98 21.60 -11.13
CA LEU A 27 8.14 22.49 -10.93
C LEU A 27 8.85 22.75 -12.26
N GLY A 28 8.29 23.62 -13.07
CA GLY A 28 8.82 24.01 -14.36
C GLY A 28 8.52 23.05 -15.51
N SER A 29 8.19 21.79 -15.24
CA SER A 29 7.74 20.82 -16.24
C SER A 29 6.77 19.81 -15.61
N MET A 30 5.96 19.15 -16.43
CA MET A 30 5.03 18.09 -15.99
C MET A 30 5.76 16.79 -15.58
N ASP A 31 7.04 16.68 -15.85
CA ASP A 31 7.88 15.56 -15.43
C ASP A 31 8.59 15.81 -14.08
N ASN A 32 8.65 17.07 -13.65
CA ASN A 32 9.20 17.47 -12.36
C ASN A 32 8.05 17.92 -11.45
N VAL A 33 7.53 16.99 -10.65
CA VAL A 33 6.31 17.18 -9.87
C VAL A 33 6.55 16.85 -8.40
N ILE A 34 6.09 17.75 -7.54
CA ILE A 34 5.88 17.44 -6.12
C ILE A 34 4.39 17.19 -5.91
N SER A 35 4.05 16.12 -5.22
CA SER A 35 2.69 15.91 -4.73
C SER A 35 2.64 15.71 -3.22
N ILE A 36 1.59 16.25 -2.62
CA ILE A 36 1.28 16.13 -1.19
C ILE A 36 -0.09 15.49 -1.09
N THR A 37 -0.15 14.36 -0.41
CA THR A 37 -1.36 13.56 -0.31
C THR A 37 -1.66 13.26 1.15
N PRO A 38 -2.41 14.10 1.87
CA PRO A 38 -2.99 13.72 3.15
C PRO A 38 -3.93 12.53 2.96
N TYR A 39 -3.93 11.63 3.94
CA TYR A 39 -4.78 10.46 3.94
C TYR A 39 -5.26 10.10 5.35
N PHE A 40 -6.38 9.41 5.38
CA PHE A 40 -6.95 8.81 6.58
C PHE A 40 -7.45 7.42 6.25
N ARG A 41 -7.11 6.44 7.08
CA ARG A 41 -7.55 5.06 6.99
C ARG A 41 -8.04 4.60 8.36
N ALA A 42 -9.17 3.94 8.37
CA ALA A 42 -9.73 3.23 9.52
C ALA A 42 -9.82 1.74 9.19
N ASP A 43 -9.26 0.91 10.05
CA ASP A 43 -9.39 -0.54 10.00
C ASP A 43 -10.25 -0.98 11.21
N LEU A 44 -11.43 -1.53 10.94
CA LEU A 44 -12.30 -2.13 11.93
C LEU A 44 -11.94 -3.60 12.05
N LEU A 45 -11.63 -4.05 13.25
CA LEU A 45 -11.14 -5.38 13.53
C LEU A 45 -12.25 -6.21 14.21
N GLU A 46 -12.49 -7.41 13.69
CA GLU A 46 -13.41 -8.39 14.28
C GLU A 46 -12.58 -9.63 14.64
N ALA A 47 -12.43 -9.94 15.92
CA ALA A 47 -11.56 -11.02 16.38
C ALA A 47 -12.07 -11.65 17.66
N ALA A 48 -11.64 -12.88 17.93
CA ALA A 48 -11.88 -13.53 19.21
C ALA A 48 -11.21 -12.76 20.36
N ALA A 49 -11.84 -12.78 21.53
CA ALA A 49 -11.35 -12.07 22.73
C ALA A 49 -9.92 -12.48 23.14
N ILE A 50 -9.47 -13.67 22.75
CA ILE A 50 -8.12 -14.16 23.04
C ILE A 50 -7.02 -13.29 22.41
N PHE A 51 -7.31 -12.63 21.30
CA PHE A 51 -6.34 -11.78 20.61
C PHE A 51 -6.18 -10.40 21.25
N ASP A 52 -7.16 -10.00 22.11
CA ASP A 52 -7.14 -8.71 22.82
C ASP A 52 -6.85 -7.51 21.89
N VAL A 53 -7.44 -7.54 20.68
CA VAL A 53 -7.31 -6.45 19.70
C VAL A 53 -8.36 -5.37 19.97
N PRO A 54 -8.06 -4.08 19.71
CA PRO A 54 -9.07 -3.04 19.75
C PRO A 54 -10.07 -3.21 18.59
N ASP A 55 -11.30 -2.74 18.75
CA ASP A 55 -12.34 -2.80 17.72
C ASP A 55 -11.98 -1.99 16.46
N SER A 56 -11.10 -0.99 16.61
CA SER A 56 -10.67 -0.13 15.52
C SER A 56 -9.27 0.40 15.72
N VAL A 57 -8.53 0.50 14.60
CA VAL A 57 -7.23 1.14 14.52
C VAL A 57 -7.18 2.09 13.32
N TYR A 58 -6.35 3.10 13.43
CA TYR A 58 -6.30 4.19 12.47
C TYR A 58 -4.88 4.41 11.95
N ASP A 59 -4.78 4.86 10.70
CA ASP A 59 -3.53 5.30 10.08
C ASP A 59 -3.81 6.63 9.37
N THR A 60 -3.18 7.70 9.83
CA THR A 60 -3.32 9.02 9.23
C THR A 60 -1.96 9.64 9.03
N GLY A 61 -1.80 10.34 7.93
CA GLY A 61 -0.52 10.93 7.59
C GLY A 61 -0.55 11.72 6.30
N VAL A 62 0.65 12.04 5.85
CA VAL A 62 0.85 12.80 4.61
C VAL A 62 1.91 12.10 3.76
N LYS A 63 1.55 11.70 2.55
CA LYS A 63 2.50 11.19 1.56
C LYS A 63 3.07 12.39 0.80
N MET A 64 4.36 12.62 0.91
CA MET A 64 5.10 13.62 0.15
C MET A 64 5.91 12.92 -0.93
N PHE A 65 5.56 13.14 -2.17
CA PHE A 65 6.18 12.52 -3.32
C PHE A 65 6.83 13.58 -4.19
N TRP A 66 8.07 13.33 -4.61
CA TRP A 66 8.79 14.16 -5.57
C TRP A 66 9.38 13.30 -6.68
N ARG A 67 9.00 13.60 -7.90
CA ARG A 67 9.56 13.02 -9.11
C ARG A 67 10.30 14.10 -9.88
N ARG A 68 11.54 13.80 -10.28
CA ARG A 68 12.39 14.72 -11.04
C ARG A 68 13.16 13.97 -12.14
N PRO A 69 13.11 14.42 -13.41
CA PRO A 69 14.05 13.98 -14.42
C PRO A 69 15.46 14.54 -14.11
N ILE A 70 16.47 13.70 -14.19
CA ILE A 70 17.89 14.06 -14.04
C ILE A 70 18.50 14.24 -15.44
N SER A 71 18.13 13.34 -16.36
CA SER A 71 18.49 13.39 -17.78
C SER A 71 17.37 12.82 -18.63
N GLU A 72 17.53 12.76 -19.96
CA GLU A 72 16.55 12.16 -20.88
C GLU A 72 16.20 10.70 -20.55
N ARG A 73 17.11 9.97 -19.91
CA ARG A 73 16.93 8.55 -19.58
C ARG A 73 16.93 8.25 -18.09
N LEU A 74 17.39 9.18 -17.27
CA LEU A 74 17.51 8.99 -15.82
C LEU A 74 16.53 9.89 -15.08
N GLY A 75 15.70 9.31 -14.26
CA GLY A 75 14.82 10.00 -13.34
C GLY A 75 15.09 9.62 -11.89
N SER A 76 14.68 10.48 -10.98
CA SER A 76 14.65 10.21 -9.54
C SER A 76 13.25 10.32 -8.99
N MET A 77 13.01 9.57 -7.93
CA MET A 77 11.76 9.58 -7.17
C MET A 77 12.09 9.51 -5.69
N ILE A 78 11.46 10.37 -4.92
CA ILE A 78 11.53 10.37 -3.45
C ILE A 78 10.09 10.34 -2.93
N LEU A 79 9.82 9.46 -1.99
CA LEU A 79 8.58 9.40 -1.24
C LEU A 79 8.91 9.42 0.25
N VAL A 80 8.27 10.33 0.99
CA VAL A 80 8.37 10.39 2.46
C VAL A 80 6.96 10.43 3.00
N THR A 81 6.67 9.57 3.98
CA THR A 81 5.34 9.46 4.58
C THR A 81 5.46 9.46 6.10
N PRO A 82 5.43 10.62 6.76
CA PRO A 82 5.14 10.70 8.17
C PRO A 82 3.69 10.33 8.43
N SER A 83 3.46 9.50 9.44
CA SER A 83 2.13 9.04 9.83
C SER A 83 2.01 8.79 11.32
N VAL A 84 0.78 8.77 11.80
CA VAL A 84 0.39 8.32 13.14
C VAL A 84 -0.50 7.11 12.98
N ARG A 85 -0.12 6.01 13.62
CA ARG A 85 -0.85 4.73 13.59
C ARG A 85 -1.17 4.31 15.01
N SER A 86 -2.46 4.34 15.35
CA SER A 86 -2.91 4.10 16.72
C SER A 86 -4.41 3.74 16.76
N ASP A 87 -4.85 3.22 17.91
CA ASP A 87 -6.26 3.15 18.31
C ASP A 87 -6.76 4.49 18.89
N PHE A 88 -5.91 5.52 18.94
CA PHE A 88 -6.12 6.82 19.57
C PHE A 88 -6.36 6.77 21.09
N GLN A 89 -6.10 5.63 21.75
CA GLN A 89 -6.12 5.51 23.21
C GLN A 89 -4.71 5.62 23.80
N THR A 90 -3.68 5.44 22.97
CA THR A 90 -2.27 5.69 23.34
C THR A 90 -1.54 6.41 22.21
N SER A 91 -0.55 7.23 22.58
CA SER A 91 0.37 7.88 21.67
C SER A 91 1.78 7.27 21.68
N ASP A 92 2.01 6.31 22.57
CA ASP A 92 3.31 5.68 22.74
C ASP A 92 3.67 4.89 21.48
N ASN A 93 4.79 5.28 20.84
CA ASN A 93 5.24 4.70 19.57
C ASN A 93 4.22 4.78 18.40
N ALA A 94 3.30 5.74 18.43
CA ALA A 94 2.30 5.91 17.36
C ALA A 94 2.87 6.55 16.10
N PHE A 95 3.94 7.35 16.21
CA PHE A 95 4.56 8.01 15.06
C PHE A 95 5.38 7.02 14.23
N ARG A 96 5.16 7.05 12.92
CA ARG A 96 5.87 6.25 11.92
C ARG A 96 6.39 7.13 10.79
N LEU A 97 7.58 6.81 10.35
CA LEU A 97 8.17 7.44 9.18
C LEU A 97 8.51 6.36 8.15
N PHE A 98 7.97 6.50 6.94
CA PHE A 98 8.36 5.68 5.79
C PHE A 98 9.08 6.56 4.78
N GLY A 99 10.11 6.04 4.14
CA GLY A 99 10.87 6.73 3.11
C GLY A 99 11.22 5.79 1.96
N LEU A 100 11.19 6.30 0.73
CA LEU A 100 11.65 5.59 -0.46
C LEU A 100 12.40 6.56 -1.36
N GLY A 101 13.61 6.17 -1.77
CA GLY A 101 14.38 6.87 -2.77
C GLY A 101 14.73 5.93 -3.92
N LEU A 102 14.36 6.28 -5.15
CA LEU A 102 14.63 5.49 -6.35
C LEU A 102 15.31 6.33 -7.43
N LEU A 103 16.25 5.70 -8.13
CA LEU A 103 16.73 6.13 -9.45
C LEU A 103 16.16 5.18 -10.49
N THR A 104 15.61 5.72 -11.56
CA THR A 104 15.00 4.96 -12.65
C THR A 104 15.72 5.26 -13.95
N TRP A 105 16.27 4.22 -14.56
CA TRP A 105 16.93 4.29 -15.85
C TRP A 105 16.02 3.72 -16.93
N GLN A 106 15.76 4.52 -17.99
CA GLN A 106 15.05 4.07 -19.19
C GLN A 106 16.01 3.31 -20.11
N TRP A 107 16.04 1.98 -19.97
CA TRP A 107 16.86 1.11 -20.81
C TRP A 107 16.43 1.19 -22.28
N VAL A 108 15.13 1.02 -22.49
CA VAL A 108 14.48 1.28 -23.79
C VAL A 108 13.42 2.35 -23.56
N PRO A 109 13.57 3.56 -24.13
CA PRO A 109 12.64 4.65 -23.90
C PRO A 109 11.18 4.23 -24.09
N LYS A 110 10.31 4.59 -23.14
CA LYS A 110 8.87 4.29 -23.11
C LYS A 110 8.49 2.81 -23.03
N THR A 111 9.45 1.89 -23.10
CA THR A 111 9.17 0.45 -23.12
C THR A 111 9.72 -0.27 -21.91
N LEU A 112 10.97 0.00 -21.54
CA LEU A 112 11.65 -0.73 -20.45
C LEU A 112 12.41 0.24 -19.57
N SER A 113 12.05 0.24 -18.29
CA SER A 113 12.75 1.00 -17.26
C SER A 113 13.15 0.09 -16.11
N VAL A 114 14.33 0.30 -15.56
CA VAL A 114 14.86 -0.39 -14.39
C VAL A 114 15.06 0.64 -13.28
N SER A 115 14.63 0.32 -12.09
CA SER A 115 14.76 1.19 -10.92
C SER A 115 15.60 0.52 -9.83
N GLY A 116 16.41 1.31 -9.14
CA GLY A 116 17.17 0.88 -7.98
C GLY A 116 17.22 1.97 -6.92
N GLY A 117 17.26 1.58 -5.66
CA GLY A 117 17.28 2.54 -4.57
C GLY A 117 17.18 1.92 -3.19
N VAL A 118 16.59 2.67 -2.26
CA VAL A 118 16.48 2.27 -0.85
C VAL A 118 15.10 2.60 -0.29
N VAL A 119 14.62 1.74 0.60
CA VAL A 119 13.42 1.94 1.42
C VAL A 119 13.85 2.11 2.87
N TYR A 120 13.39 3.16 3.52
CA TYR A 120 13.39 3.30 4.97
C TYR A 120 12.02 2.89 5.49
N THR A 121 11.97 1.82 6.28
CA THR A 121 10.70 1.22 6.73
C THR A 121 10.19 1.80 8.04
N GLY A 122 11.05 2.49 8.80
CA GLY A 122 10.78 2.93 10.17
C GLY A 122 10.72 1.79 11.20
N ARG A 123 11.12 0.57 10.82
CA ARG A 123 11.16 -0.60 11.73
C ARG A 123 12.54 -0.72 12.37
N HIS A 124 12.56 -1.23 13.60
CA HIS A 124 13.84 -1.44 14.32
C HIS A 124 14.68 -2.57 13.74
N ASP A 125 14.03 -3.66 13.28
CA ASP A 125 14.71 -4.86 12.79
C ASP A 125 15.45 -4.66 11.48
N PHE A 126 14.80 -3.97 10.53
CA PHE A 126 15.30 -3.69 9.19
C PHE A 126 14.98 -2.25 8.79
N PRO A 127 15.70 -1.26 9.33
CA PRO A 127 15.35 0.14 9.08
C PRO A 127 15.54 0.55 7.62
N VAL A 128 16.48 -0.07 6.91
CA VAL A 128 16.77 0.23 5.51
C VAL A 128 16.83 -1.07 4.70
N LEU A 129 16.11 -1.11 3.59
CA LEU A 129 16.11 -2.22 2.64
C LEU A 129 16.45 -1.73 1.23
N PRO A 130 17.14 -2.54 0.40
CA PRO A 130 17.30 -2.24 -1.01
C PRO A 130 15.93 -2.29 -1.71
N ALA A 131 15.73 -1.36 -2.64
CA ALA A 131 14.57 -1.31 -3.50
C ALA A 131 15.00 -1.57 -4.95
N MET A 132 14.27 -2.43 -5.65
CA MET A 132 14.48 -2.72 -7.06
C MET A 132 13.15 -2.78 -7.78
N GLY A 133 13.15 -2.38 -9.06
CA GLY A 133 11.95 -2.41 -9.86
C GLY A 133 12.23 -2.52 -11.34
N LEU A 134 11.28 -3.10 -12.04
CA LEU A 134 11.23 -3.21 -13.49
C LEU A 134 9.85 -2.76 -13.97
N LEU A 135 9.82 -1.77 -14.84
CA LEU A 135 8.61 -1.39 -15.58
C LEU A 135 8.82 -1.73 -17.06
N TRP A 136 8.02 -2.67 -17.57
CA TRP A 136 8.12 -3.12 -18.94
C TRP A 136 6.75 -3.13 -19.62
N THR A 137 6.65 -2.39 -20.72
CA THR A 137 5.47 -2.28 -21.58
C THR A 137 5.80 -2.75 -23.00
N PRO A 138 5.86 -4.10 -23.23
CA PRO A 138 6.26 -4.65 -24.54
C PRO A 138 5.25 -4.34 -25.65
N SER A 139 4.03 -4.10 -25.29
CA SER A 139 2.94 -3.74 -26.21
C SER A 139 1.91 -2.84 -25.53
N PRO A 140 1.01 -2.21 -26.30
CA PRO A 140 -0.08 -1.44 -25.71
C PRO A 140 -1.06 -2.25 -24.86
N LEU A 141 -1.01 -3.59 -24.93
CA LEU A 141 -1.92 -4.49 -24.20
C LEU A 141 -1.33 -4.96 -22.87
N TRP A 142 0.00 -4.99 -22.73
CA TRP A 142 0.65 -5.55 -21.56
C TRP A 142 1.48 -4.51 -20.82
N LYS A 143 1.36 -4.51 -19.49
CA LYS A 143 2.20 -3.74 -18.58
C LYS A 143 2.66 -4.62 -17.42
N TYR A 144 3.97 -4.77 -17.29
CA TYR A 144 4.64 -5.46 -16.20
C TYR A 144 5.27 -4.41 -15.29
N ASP A 145 4.71 -4.23 -14.12
CA ASP A 145 5.21 -3.32 -13.09
C ASP A 145 5.71 -4.17 -11.92
N ILE A 146 6.92 -4.66 -12.07
CA ILE A 146 7.54 -5.57 -11.10
C ILE A 146 8.38 -4.74 -10.14
N GLN A 147 7.72 -4.01 -9.29
CA GLN A 147 8.36 -3.17 -8.26
C GLN A 147 8.07 -3.74 -6.87
N PHE A 148 9.13 -4.00 -6.11
CA PHE A 148 8.96 -4.37 -4.71
C PHE A 148 8.41 -3.14 -3.91
N PRO A 149 7.43 -3.29 -3.00
CA PRO A 149 6.86 -4.53 -2.47
C PRO A 149 5.59 -5.02 -3.17
N SER A 150 5.13 -4.40 -4.23
CA SER A 150 3.81 -4.69 -4.82
C SER A 150 3.90 -4.89 -6.34
N PRO A 151 4.47 -6.03 -6.81
CA PRO A 151 4.52 -6.34 -8.24
C PRO A 151 3.11 -6.49 -8.81
N ARG A 152 2.91 -5.96 -10.02
CA ARG A 152 1.64 -6.00 -10.75
C ARG A 152 1.86 -6.32 -12.22
N ILE A 153 1.08 -7.23 -12.77
CA ILE A 153 1.01 -7.55 -14.20
C ILE A 153 -0.38 -7.21 -14.67
N SER A 154 -0.48 -6.35 -15.67
CA SER A 154 -1.75 -5.85 -16.20
C SER A 154 -1.92 -6.16 -17.67
N TYR A 155 -3.16 -6.50 -18.06
CA TYR A 155 -3.56 -6.71 -19.43
C TYR A 155 -4.76 -5.81 -19.76
N ARG A 156 -4.70 -5.10 -20.88
CA ARG A 156 -5.78 -4.22 -21.32
C ARG A 156 -6.88 -5.05 -22.00
N LEU A 157 -8.02 -5.16 -21.32
CA LEU A 157 -9.17 -5.94 -21.76
C LEU A 157 -9.99 -5.21 -22.82
N ALA A 158 -10.16 -3.89 -22.67
CA ALA A 158 -10.94 -3.08 -23.58
C ALA A 158 -10.40 -1.66 -23.67
N LYS A 159 -10.60 -1.04 -24.82
CA LYS A 159 -10.37 0.39 -25.05
C LYS A 159 -11.49 0.95 -25.90
N SER A 160 -12.07 2.07 -25.47
CA SER A 160 -13.09 2.81 -26.22
C SER A 160 -12.69 4.28 -26.32
N GLY A 161 -12.45 4.75 -27.52
CA GLY A 161 -11.91 6.09 -27.76
C GLY A 161 -10.46 6.24 -27.24
N SER A 162 -10.10 7.46 -26.87
CA SER A 162 -8.76 7.79 -26.37
C SER A 162 -8.62 7.65 -24.86
N GLU A 163 -9.70 7.70 -24.12
CA GLU A 163 -9.68 7.96 -22.67
C GLU A 163 -10.33 6.88 -21.80
N HIS A 164 -11.11 5.95 -22.40
CA HIS A 164 -11.70 4.84 -21.65
C HIS A 164 -10.91 3.56 -21.87
N GLU A 165 -10.31 3.05 -20.83
CA GLU A 165 -9.57 1.78 -20.86
C GLU A 165 -9.98 0.89 -19.68
N THR A 166 -10.15 -0.40 -19.95
CA THR A 166 -10.37 -1.41 -18.90
C THR A 166 -9.18 -2.33 -18.84
N TRP A 167 -8.59 -2.43 -17.65
CA TRP A 167 -7.43 -3.26 -17.37
C TRP A 167 -7.80 -4.36 -16.39
N GLY A 168 -7.44 -5.59 -16.71
CA GLY A 168 -7.38 -6.68 -15.75
C GLY A 168 -5.96 -6.83 -15.24
N TYR A 169 -5.78 -7.22 -13.97
CA TYR A 169 -4.45 -7.38 -13.42
C TYR A 169 -4.37 -8.43 -12.33
N VAL A 170 -3.15 -8.93 -12.14
CA VAL A 170 -2.75 -9.74 -10.99
C VAL A 170 -1.64 -9.00 -10.25
N SER A 171 -1.71 -8.97 -8.94
CA SER A 171 -0.74 -8.29 -8.09
C SER A 171 -0.42 -9.11 -6.85
N GLY A 172 0.86 -9.12 -6.46
CA GLY A 172 1.30 -9.55 -5.14
C GLY A 172 1.44 -8.34 -4.22
N VAL A 173 0.96 -8.43 -2.99
CA VAL A 173 1.04 -7.33 -2.03
C VAL A 173 1.51 -7.86 -0.68
N PHE A 174 2.49 -7.18 -0.08
CA PHE A 174 2.81 -7.33 1.33
C PHE A 174 1.82 -6.46 2.10
N GLY A 175 0.93 -7.11 2.84
CA GLY A 175 -0.09 -6.45 3.64
C GLY A 175 0.28 -6.36 5.11
N GLY A 176 -0.67 -5.82 5.87
CA GLY A 176 -0.51 -5.62 7.30
C GLY A 176 0.04 -4.24 7.67
N ASN A 177 0.17 -4.02 8.94
CA ASN A 177 0.63 -2.76 9.50
C ASN A 177 0.96 -2.92 10.99
N THR A 178 1.58 -1.92 11.61
CA THR A 178 1.86 -1.85 13.05
C THR A 178 1.21 -0.61 13.63
N TRP A 179 0.41 -0.79 14.68
CA TRP A 179 -0.28 0.28 15.39
C TRP A 179 0.10 0.31 16.87
N ALA A 180 0.19 1.49 17.44
CA ALA A 180 0.20 1.69 18.88
C ALA A 180 -1.21 1.47 19.41
N VAL A 181 -1.37 0.58 20.38
CA VAL A 181 -2.67 0.20 20.92
C VAL A 181 -2.63 0.14 22.44
N LYS A 182 -3.80 0.32 23.06
CA LYS A 182 -3.98 0.13 24.49
C LYS A 182 -4.73 -1.18 24.74
N ARG A 183 -4.07 -2.12 25.39
CA ARG A 183 -4.64 -3.43 25.72
C ARG A 183 -5.67 -3.35 26.85
N THR A 184 -6.51 -4.38 26.97
CA THR A 184 -7.58 -4.46 28.01
C THR A 184 -7.07 -4.20 29.43
N GLY A 185 -5.83 -4.54 29.76
CA GLY A 185 -5.19 -4.20 31.03
C GLY A 185 -4.76 -2.75 31.19
N GLY A 186 -5.00 -1.87 30.22
CA GLY A 186 -4.58 -0.46 30.22
C GLY A 186 -3.11 -0.24 29.84
N VAL A 187 -2.39 -1.28 29.45
CA VAL A 187 -0.98 -1.24 29.07
C VAL A 187 -0.88 -0.85 27.59
N ALA A 188 0.00 0.09 27.27
CA ALA A 188 0.35 0.43 25.89
C ALA A 188 1.21 -0.68 25.28
N ASP A 189 0.88 -1.08 24.05
CA ASP A 189 1.60 -2.10 23.27
C ASP A 189 1.60 -1.73 21.78
N GLU A 190 2.33 -2.48 20.98
CA GLU A 190 2.33 -2.37 19.52
C GLU A 190 1.70 -3.63 18.92
N LEU A 191 0.57 -3.46 18.25
CA LEU A 191 -0.11 -4.51 17.49
C LEU A 191 0.42 -4.52 16.06
N THR A 192 1.01 -5.62 15.63
CA THR A 192 1.41 -5.85 14.24
C THR A 192 0.54 -6.95 13.63
N LEU A 193 -0.11 -6.62 12.53
CA LEU A 193 -0.68 -7.60 11.62
C LEU A 193 0.22 -7.69 10.39
N SER A 194 0.49 -8.90 9.91
CA SER A 194 1.27 -9.14 8.70
C SER A 194 0.56 -10.16 7.83
N ASP A 195 0.61 -9.95 6.51
CA ASP A 195 0.02 -10.89 5.54
C ASP A 195 0.68 -10.77 4.16
N LEU A 196 0.47 -11.78 3.34
CA LEU A 196 0.75 -11.76 1.90
C LEU A 196 -0.57 -11.87 1.14
N ARG A 197 -0.69 -11.14 0.05
CA ARG A 197 -1.92 -11.11 -0.77
C ARG A 197 -1.61 -11.39 -2.22
N LEU A 198 -2.39 -12.30 -2.79
CA LEU A 198 -2.50 -12.47 -4.23
C LEU A 198 -3.83 -11.86 -4.67
N VAL A 199 -3.76 -10.83 -5.49
CA VAL A 199 -4.91 -9.98 -5.84
C VAL A 199 -5.18 -10.07 -7.33
N PHE A 200 -6.45 -10.25 -7.69
CA PHE A 200 -6.98 -10.14 -9.04
C PHE A 200 -7.88 -8.92 -9.09
N GLY A 201 -7.64 -8.03 -10.03
CA GLY A 201 -8.37 -6.77 -10.10
C GLY A 201 -8.81 -6.41 -11.50
N LEU A 202 -9.88 -5.61 -11.54
CA LEU A 202 -10.34 -4.89 -12.71
C LEU A 202 -10.32 -3.41 -12.42
N GLU A 203 -9.77 -2.62 -13.32
CA GLU A 203 -9.71 -1.16 -13.21
C GLU A 203 -10.22 -0.54 -14.50
N HIS A 204 -11.19 0.36 -14.37
CA HIS A 204 -11.74 1.12 -15.48
C HIS A 204 -11.27 2.57 -15.37
N LEU A 205 -10.39 2.96 -16.29
CA LEU A 205 -9.91 4.33 -16.44
C LEU A 205 -10.90 5.15 -17.25
N GLN A 206 -11.13 6.37 -16.82
CA GLN A 206 -12.04 7.33 -17.42
C GLN A 206 -11.31 8.67 -17.67
N PRO A 207 -11.92 9.59 -18.46
CA PRO A 207 -11.40 10.95 -18.65
C PRO A 207 -11.12 11.67 -17.33
N GLN A 208 -10.23 12.67 -17.38
CA GLN A 208 -9.87 13.50 -16.23
C GLN A 208 -9.23 12.73 -15.06
N ASN A 209 -8.47 11.66 -15.35
CA ASN A 209 -7.80 10.81 -14.36
C ASN A 209 -8.75 10.11 -13.37
N ARG A 210 -10.00 9.93 -13.75
CA ARG A 210 -10.95 9.17 -12.94
C ARG A 210 -10.74 7.67 -13.15
N SER A 211 -10.91 6.91 -12.10
CA SER A 211 -10.92 5.45 -12.22
C SER A 211 -11.85 4.81 -11.18
N VAL A 212 -12.32 3.63 -11.54
CA VAL A 212 -13.06 2.74 -10.63
C VAL A 212 -12.37 1.39 -10.67
N PHE A 213 -12.15 0.78 -9.52
CA PHE A 213 -11.58 -0.55 -9.46
C PHE A 213 -12.36 -1.47 -8.51
N VAL A 214 -12.27 -2.76 -8.80
CA VAL A 214 -12.69 -3.85 -7.93
C VAL A 214 -11.61 -4.92 -7.90
N GLU A 215 -11.32 -5.43 -6.72
CA GLU A 215 -10.31 -6.46 -6.46
C GLU A 215 -10.90 -7.59 -5.62
N ALA A 216 -10.55 -8.81 -5.99
CA ALA A 216 -10.73 -9.98 -5.15
C ALA A 216 -9.36 -10.63 -4.92
N GLY A 217 -9.11 -11.19 -3.74
CA GLY A 217 -7.79 -11.71 -3.44
C GLY A 217 -7.81 -12.82 -2.39
N TYR A 218 -6.70 -13.54 -2.36
CA TYR A 218 -6.39 -14.55 -1.36
C TYR A 218 -5.28 -14.02 -0.44
N VAL A 219 -5.56 -14.01 0.86
CA VAL A 219 -4.69 -13.49 1.90
C VAL A 219 -4.15 -14.66 2.70
N PHE A 220 -2.85 -14.83 2.74
CA PHE A 220 -2.17 -15.97 3.34
C PHE A 220 -0.92 -15.53 4.10
N ASN A 221 -0.29 -16.46 4.81
CA ASN A 221 0.86 -16.18 5.69
C ASN A 221 0.54 -15.01 6.65
N ARG A 222 -0.63 -15.12 7.26
CA ARG A 222 -1.16 -14.10 8.16
C ARG A 222 -0.65 -14.33 9.57
N SER A 223 -0.28 -13.26 10.25
CA SER A 223 0.14 -13.32 11.65
C SER A 223 -0.28 -12.08 12.42
N ILE A 224 -0.48 -12.28 13.73
CA ILE A 224 -0.62 -11.21 14.72
C ILE A 224 0.55 -11.28 15.69
N GLU A 225 1.08 -10.12 16.05
CA GLU A 225 2.18 -9.99 17.00
C GLU A 225 1.97 -8.78 17.90
N TYR A 226 2.28 -8.96 19.19
CA TYR A 226 2.38 -7.87 20.17
C TYR A 226 3.84 -7.73 20.63
N THR A 227 4.42 -6.57 20.42
CA THR A 227 5.86 -6.33 20.65
C THR A 227 6.24 -6.46 22.12
N ASN A 228 5.48 -5.86 23.05
CA ASN A 228 5.87 -5.81 24.47
C ASN A 228 5.61 -7.11 25.22
N THR A 229 4.61 -7.89 24.82
CA THR A 229 4.29 -9.16 25.46
C THR A 229 4.95 -10.35 24.77
N GLY A 230 5.49 -10.16 23.55
CA GLY A 230 6.04 -11.25 22.75
C GLY A 230 4.97 -12.28 22.29
N PHE A 231 3.69 -11.92 22.38
CA PHE A 231 2.62 -12.77 21.86
C PHE A 231 2.66 -12.78 20.33
N GLN A 232 2.77 -13.95 19.74
CA GLN A 232 2.72 -14.14 18.30
C GLN A 232 1.84 -15.35 17.99
N GLN A 233 1.00 -15.21 16.97
CA GLN A 233 0.16 -16.29 16.47
C GLN A 233 -0.04 -16.19 14.97
N ASP A 234 0.05 -17.34 14.30
CA ASP A 234 -0.33 -17.45 12.89
C ASP A 234 -1.86 -17.53 12.79
N LEU A 235 -2.38 -16.92 11.72
CA LEU A 235 -3.80 -16.86 11.40
C LEU A 235 -4.08 -17.63 10.12
N ASP A 236 -5.27 -18.19 10.01
CA ASP A 236 -5.72 -18.89 8.82
C ASP A 236 -5.77 -17.94 7.60
N ALA A 237 -5.66 -18.54 6.42
CA ALA A 237 -5.81 -17.81 5.17
C ALA A 237 -7.24 -17.33 4.99
N ALA A 238 -7.40 -16.18 4.35
CA ALA A 238 -8.69 -15.52 4.19
C ALA A 238 -8.89 -15.01 2.76
N MET A 239 -10.14 -14.74 2.41
CA MET A 239 -10.47 -14.05 1.16
C MET A 239 -10.60 -12.55 1.41
N MET A 240 -10.23 -11.75 0.41
CA MET A 240 -10.45 -10.31 0.45
C MET A 240 -11.27 -9.83 -0.73
N LEU A 241 -12.02 -8.76 -0.49
CA LEU A 241 -12.70 -7.96 -1.49
C LEU A 241 -12.36 -6.48 -1.25
N ARG A 242 -12.03 -5.75 -2.31
CA ARG A 242 -11.74 -4.32 -2.24
C ARG A 242 -12.32 -3.60 -3.44
N MET A 243 -12.82 -2.40 -3.24
CA MET A 243 -13.28 -1.52 -4.30
C MET A 243 -12.93 -0.07 -3.99
N GLY A 244 -12.80 0.74 -5.01
CA GLY A 244 -12.51 2.14 -4.84
C GLY A 244 -12.76 2.97 -6.10
N VAL A 245 -12.76 4.27 -5.89
CA VAL A 245 -12.88 5.27 -6.94
C VAL A 245 -11.79 6.33 -6.77
N ALA A 246 -11.28 6.84 -7.88
CA ALA A 246 -10.43 8.02 -7.93
C ALA A 246 -11.05 9.05 -8.87
N PHE A 247 -10.97 10.34 -8.53
CA PHE A 247 -11.55 11.45 -9.30
C PHE A 247 -10.78 12.75 -9.08
#